data_17359c005a75e182048b76d1da9c0aad
#
_entry.id   17359c005a75e182048b76d1da9c0aad
#
_cell.length_a   1.000
_cell.length_b   1.000
_cell.length_c   1.000
_cell.angle_alpha   90.00
_cell.angle_beta   90.00
_cell.angle_gamma   90.00
#
_symmetry.space_group_name_H-M   'P 1'
#
loop_
_entity.id
_entity.type
_entity.pdbx_description
1 polymer ?
#
loop_
_entity_poly.entity_id
_entity_poly.type
_entity_poly.pdbx_seq_one_letter_code
_entity_poly.pdbx_strand_id
1 'polypeptide(L)'
;WEKHETMSEERKAFYEYNACLMEPWDGPASVPFTDGDYVGALLDRNGLRPSRYTITKSGKLIMASEIGVVEVAPEDVESHGRLEPGKMFLVDMNKGRIINDDEIKSKIVSERPYKEWLDKTRIDLKDLPETTTECPVETLDIATRQRLFNYTIEDIQEVITPMAQVGKETLGSMGIDTPLAVLSDRPQLISNYFKQLFAQVTNPPLDGIREEIVTDISLALGKDRNIFSITDRQCRKLKIQNPVISNTDLEKVRTINIDSFKTETIEILYSKEKGLNGLEDALDNIIVQITKAIERGTNIIILSDRGVNKEF
;
A
#
# COMPACT_ATOMS: atom_id res chain seq x y z
N TRP A 1 -5.87 -6.40 -11.53
CA TRP A 1 -5.57 -7.71 -12.12
C TRP A 1 -6.35 -8.85 -11.45
N GLU A 2 -6.56 -8.83 -10.16
CA GLU A 2 -7.24 -9.89 -9.41
C GLU A 2 -8.65 -10.20 -9.97
N LYS A 3 -9.43 -9.14 -10.21
CA LYS A 3 -10.81 -9.25 -10.70
C LYS A 3 -10.94 -9.25 -12.23
N HIS A 4 -9.82 -9.30 -12.96
CA HIS A 4 -9.84 -9.27 -14.42
C HIS A 4 -10.26 -10.63 -14.99
N GLU A 5 -11.40 -10.70 -15.65
CA GLU A 5 -12.03 -11.97 -16.09
C GLU A 5 -11.26 -12.68 -17.20
N THR A 6 -10.66 -11.93 -18.13
CA THR A 6 -10.01 -12.49 -19.32
C THR A 6 -8.49 -12.54 -19.28
N MET A 7 -7.88 -12.09 -18.17
CA MET A 7 -6.44 -12.15 -18.00
C MET A 7 -5.99 -13.59 -17.71
N SER A 8 -4.92 -14.06 -18.37
CA SER A 8 -4.38 -15.40 -18.10
C SER A 8 -3.84 -15.51 -16.67
N GLU A 9 -3.87 -16.72 -16.12
CA GLU A 9 -3.40 -16.99 -14.75
C GLU A 9 -1.89 -16.69 -14.60
N GLU A 10 -1.10 -16.87 -15.63
CA GLU A 10 0.33 -16.53 -15.63
C GLU A 10 0.54 -15.01 -15.53
N ARG A 11 -0.27 -14.22 -16.26
CA ARG A 11 -0.23 -12.75 -16.13
C ARG A 11 -0.69 -12.30 -14.75
N LYS A 12 -1.75 -12.88 -14.21
CA LYS A 12 -2.19 -12.60 -12.83
C LYS A 12 -1.10 -12.91 -11.82
N ALA A 13 -0.45 -14.05 -11.95
CA ALA A 13 0.64 -14.46 -11.08
C ALA A 13 1.85 -13.51 -11.15
N PHE A 14 2.19 -13.01 -12.34
CA PHE A 14 3.22 -11.99 -12.48
C PHE A 14 2.87 -10.71 -11.71
N TYR A 15 1.65 -10.21 -11.85
CA TYR A 15 1.21 -9.02 -11.12
C TYR A 15 1.15 -9.26 -9.61
N GLU A 16 0.67 -10.40 -9.18
CA GLU A 16 0.62 -10.77 -7.77
C GLU A 16 2.01 -10.89 -7.13
N TYR A 17 2.96 -11.51 -7.85
CA TYR A 17 4.35 -11.56 -7.42
C TYR A 17 4.93 -10.16 -7.20
N ASN A 18 4.70 -9.25 -8.14
CA ASN A 18 5.20 -7.88 -8.03
C ASN A 18 4.46 -7.09 -6.93
N ALA A 19 3.19 -7.37 -6.68
CA ALA A 19 2.43 -6.78 -5.56
C ALA A 19 2.98 -7.21 -4.18
N CYS A 20 3.66 -8.35 -4.09
CA CYS A 20 4.40 -8.73 -2.89
C CYS A 20 5.65 -7.89 -2.63
N LEU A 21 6.18 -7.23 -3.66
CA LEU A 21 7.38 -6.39 -3.57
C LEU A 21 7.06 -4.92 -3.35
N MET A 22 5.98 -4.46 -3.96
CA MET A 22 5.56 -3.07 -3.95
C MET A 22 4.05 -2.98 -4.08
N GLU A 23 3.44 -2.15 -3.28
CA GLU A 23 2.02 -1.85 -3.35
C GLU A 23 1.65 -1.28 -4.72
N PRO A 24 0.42 -1.55 -5.22
CA PRO A 24 -0.06 -0.95 -6.46
C PRO A 24 -0.01 0.58 -6.36
N TRP A 25 0.68 1.20 -7.30
CA TRP A 25 0.79 2.66 -7.33
C TRP A 25 -0.43 3.29 -7.96
N ASP A 26 -0.98 4.30 -7.33
CA ASP A 26 -2.06 5.12 -7.84
C ASP A 26 -1.64 6.59 -7.95
N GLY A 27 -2.16 7.25 -8.98
CA GLY A 27 -1.91 8.66 -9.24
C GLY A 27 -1.44 8.96 -10.67
N PRO A 28 -1.50 10.23 -11.10
CA PRO A 28 -1.09 10.62 -12.44
C PRO A 28 0.41 10.44 -12.66
N ALA A 29 0.77 9.58 -13.59
CA ALA A 29 2.18 9.36 -13.94
C ALA A 29 2.38 9.10 -15.44
N SER A 30 3.50 9.57 -15.95
CA SER A 30 4.10 9.13 -17.20
C SER A 30 5.56 8.84 -16.90
N VAL A 31 5.96 7.56 -16.97
CA VAL A 31 7.25 7.07 -16.52
C VAL A 31 8.07 6.61 -17.72
N PRO A 32 9.00 7.43 -18.23
CA PRO A 32 9.99 6.99 -19.19
C PRO A 32 11.13 6.22 -18.50
N PHE A 33 11.69 5.25 -19.18
CA PHE A 33 12.82 4.47 -18.67
C PHE A 33 13.72 3.99 -19.81
N THR A 34 14.96 3.67 -19.48
CA THR A 34 15.92 3.05 -20.40
C THR A 34 16.95 2.21 -19.65
N ASP A 35 17.47 1.19 -20.31
CA ASP A 35 18.61 0.39 -19.85
C ASP A 35 19.81 0.50 -20.83
N GLY A 36 19.71 1.38 -21.83
CA GLY A 36 20.70 1.58 -22.89
C GLY A 36 20.38 0.84 -24.18
N ASP A 37 19.81 -0.36 -24.12
CA ASP A 37 19.37 -1.15 -25.28
C ASP A 37 17.91 -0.91 -25.63
N TYR A 38 17.11 -0.61 -24.62
CA TYR A 38 15.69 -0.31 -24.74
C TYR A 38 15.36 1.08 -24.23
N VAL A 39 14.42 1.72 -24.87
CA VAL A 39 13.78 2.95 -24.38
C VAL A 39 12.29 2.71 -24.30
N GLY A 40 11.71 2.97 -23.17
CA GLY A 40 10.29 2.72 -22.97
C GLY A 40 9.59 3.79 -22.16
N ALA A 41 8.28 3.70 -22.14
CA ALA A 41 7.43 4.49 -21.27
C ALA A 41 6.12 3.79 -20.95
N LEU A 42 5.55 4.12 -19.80
CA LEU A 42 4.22 3.69 -19.41
C LEU A 42 3.49 4.84 -18.71
N LEU A 43 2.18 4.80 -18.79
CA LEU A 43 1.29 5.70 -18.07
C LEU A 43 0.84 5.05 -16.76
N ASP A 44 0.28 5.88 -15.87
CA ASP A 44 -0.54 5.39 -14.77
C ASP A 44 -1.70 4.52 -15.29
N ARG A 45 -2.26 3.69 -14.42
CA ARG A 45 -3.34 2.75 -14.77
C ARG A 45 -4.57 3.41 -15.40
N ASN A 46 -4.83 4.67 -15.09
CA ASN A 46 -5.97 5.44 -15.57
C ASN A 46 -5.64 6.31 -16.78
N GLY A 47 -4.36 6.46 -17.12
CA GLY A 47 -3.91 7.33 -18.22
C GLY A 47 -4.21 8.81 -17.97
N LEU A 48 -4.11 9.27 -16.72
CA LEU A 48 -4.41 10.64 -16.33
C LEU A 48 -3.38 11.64 -16.88
N ARG A 49 -2.12 11.21 -17.04
CA ARG A 49 -1.09 11.99 -17.71
C ARG A 49 -1.11 11.70 -19.21
N PRO A 50 -1.19 12.72 -20.08
CA PRO A 50 -1.00 12.52 -21.51
C PRO A 50 0.46 12.24 -21.83
N SER A 51 0.69 11.39 -22.82
CA SER A 51 1.99 11.20 -23.43
C SER A 51 1.80 10.85 -24.90
N ARG A 52 2.50 11.57 -25.75
CA ARG A 52 2.41 11.47 -27.22
C ARG A 52 3.77 11.21 -27.80
N TYR A 53 3.79 10.57 -28.96
CA TYR A 53 5.05 10.37 -29.69
C TYR A 53 4.89 10.69 -31.17
N THR A 54 6.00 11.08 -31.78
CA THR A 54 6.15 11.30 -33.22
C THR A 54 7.27 10.41 -33.72
N ILE A 55 7.02 9.68 -34.80
CA ILE A 55 8.01 8.92 -35.53
C ILE A 55 8.33 9.71 -36.80
N THR A 56 9.62 9.87 -37.08
CA THR A 56 10.08 10.56 -38.26
C THR A 56 10.58 9.57 -39.31
N LYS A 57 10.48 9.97 -40.61
CA LYS A 57 11.05 9.23 -41.73
C LYS A 57 12.58 9.10 -41.65
N SER A 58 13.22 10.05 -40.97
CA SER A 58 14.63 10.00 -40.65
C SER A 58 15.02 9.02 -39.55
N GLY A 59 14.03 8.26 -39.00
CA GLY A 59 14.27 7.21 -38.01
C GLY A 59 14.40 7.70 -36.58
N LYS A 60 13.89 8.88 -36.23
CA LYS A 60 13.84 9.40 -34.87
C LYS A 60 12.48 9.12 -34.26
N LEU A 61 12.47 8.84 -32.96
CA LEU A 61 11.26 8.79 -32.15
C LEU A 61 11.36 9.88 -31.06
N ILE A 62 10.37 10.75 -31.03
CA ILE A 62 10.29 11.87 -30.08
C ILE A 62 9.03 11.62 -29.23
N MET A 63 9.20 11.56 -27.92
CA MET A 63 8.09 11.38 -26.98
C MET A 63 8.07 12.55 -25.99
N ALA A 64 6.88 13.11 -25.78
CA ALA A 64 6.64 14.19 -24.85
C ALA A 64 5.18 14.19 -24.38
N SER A 65 4.84 15.04 -23.41
CA SER A 65 3.44 15.25 -22.98
C SER A 65 2.57 15.75 -24.14
N GLU A 66 3.16 16.53 -25.06
CA GLU A 66 2.48 17.13 -26.20
C GLU A 66 3.29 16.97 -27.49
N ILE A 67 2.61 17.06 -28.62
CA ILE A 67 3.27 17.17 -29.95
C ILE A 67 3.72 18.62 -30.14
N GLY A 68 4.89 18.79 -30.76
CA GLY A 68 5.45 20.11 -31.05
C GLY A 68 6.45 20.65 -30.02
N VAL A 69 6.75 19.89 -28.97
CA VAL A 69 7.83 20.23 -28.02
C VAL A 69 9.20 20.32 -28.71
N VAL A 70 9.38 19.47 -29.71
CA VAL A 70 10.53 19.51 -30.63
C VAL A 70 10.00 19.76 -32.03
N GLU A 71 10.55 20.75 -32.71
CA GLU A 71 10.16 21.03 -34.10
C GLU A 71 10.60 19.89 -35.02
N VAL A 72 9.63 19.38 -35.78
CA VAL A 72 9.83 18.37 -36.82
C VAL A 72 9.20 18.90 -38.08
N ALA A 73 9.97 18.92 -39.16
CA ALA A 73 9.44 19.34 -40.45
C ALA A 73 8.29 18.44 -40.86
N PRO A 74 7.14 18.97 -41.30
CA PRO A 74 5.96 18.18 -41.64
C PRO A 74 6.24 17.05 -42.63
N GLU A 75 7.14 17.28 -43.58
CA GLU A 75 7.57 16.30 -44.58
C GLU A 75 8.37 15.13 -43.98
N ASP A 76 9.03 15.30 -42.83
CA ASP A 76 9.77 14.26 -42.13
C ASP A 76 8.89 13.45 -41.18
N VAL A 77 7.69 13.87 -40.90
CA VAL A 77 6.76 13.11 -40.04
C VAL A 77 6.30 11.85 -40.80
N GLU A 78 6.51 10.69 -40.17
CA GLU A 78 5.98 9.40 -40.63
C GLU A 78 4.64 9.11 -39.95
N SER A 79 4.59 9.21 -38.62
CA SER A 79 3.36 9.00 -37.86
C SER A 79 3.38 9.69 -36.50
N HIS A 80 2.18 9.88 -35.95
CA HIS A 80 1.95 10.30 -34.57
C HIS A 80 1.20 9.22 -33.81
N GLY A 81 1.50 9.11 -32.52
CA GLY A 81 0.78 8.21 -31.62
C GLY A 81 0.65 8.77 -30.21
N ARG A 82 -0.03 8.02 -29.39
CA ARG A 82 -0.16 8.29 -27.95
C ARG A 82 0.08 7.02 -27.15
N LEU A 83 0.58 7.16 -25.94
CA LEU A 83 0.59 6.08 -24.98
C LEU A 83 -0.83 5.79 -24.50
N GLU A 84 -1.12 4.54 -24.28
CA GLU A 84 -2.40 4.08 -23.77
C GLU A 84 -2.27 3.54 -22.35
N PRO A 85 -3.27 3.78 -21.47
CA PRO A 85 -3.26 3.23 -20.13
C PRO A 85 -3.19 1.70 -20.14
N GLY A 86 -2.42 1.14 -19.21
CA GLY A 86 -2.25 -0.32 -19.11
C GLY A 86 -1.42 -0.97 -20.20
N LYS A 87 -0.86 -0.19 -21.15
CA LYS A 87 0.02 -0.68 -22.20
C LYS A 87 1.42 -0.11 -22.02
N MET A 88 2.42 -0.96 -22.21
CA MET A 88 3.82 -0.54 -22.30
C MET A 88 4.17 -0.09 -23.71
N PHE A 89 4.90 1.00 -23.79
CA PHE A 89 5.54 1.43 -25.01
C PHE A 89 7.03 1.15 -24.89
N LEU A 90 7.59 0.35 -25.78
CA LEU A 90 8.99 -0.05 -25.75
C LEU A 90 9.61 -0.05 -27.13
N VAL A 91 10.79 0.53 -27.25
CA VAL A 91 11.60 0.57 -28.47
C VAL A 91 12.87 -0.23 -28.26
N ASP A 92 13.11 -1.21 -29.11
CA ASP A 92 14.38 -1.94 -29.21
C ASP A 92 15.35 -1.09 -30.06
N MET A 93 16.33 -0.48 -29.42
CA MET A 93 17.28 0.40 -30.09
C MET A 93 18.22 -0.37 -31.03
N ASN A 94 18.53 -1.64 -30.72
CA ASN A 94 19.40 -2.46 -31.55
C ASN A 94 18.70 -2.91 -32.83
N LYS A 95 17.40 -3.17 -32.77
CA LYS A 95 16.59 -3.60 -33.93
C LYS A 95 15.85 -2.45 -34.60
N GLY A 96 15.84 -1.25 -34.00
CA GLY A 96 15.18 -0.09 -34.55
C GLY A 96 13.65 -0.28 -34.70
N ARG A 97 12.99 -0.96 -33.75
CA ARG A 97 11.55 -1.24 -33.83
C ARG A 97 10.83 -0.97 -32.50
N ILE A 98 9.57 -0.61 -32.61
CA ILE A 98 8.62 -0.62 -31.49
C ILE A 98 8.18 -2.05 -31.23
N ILE A 99 8.21 -2.48 -29.97
CA ILE A 99 7.76 -3.80 -29.55
C ILE A 99 6.31 -3.70 -29.12
N ASN A 100 5.49 -4.66 -29.55
CA ASN A 100 4.08 -4.72 -29.20
C ASN A 100 3.90 -5.07 -27.72
N ASP A 101 2.90 -4.48 -27.05
CA ASP A 101 2.60 -4.69 -25.62
C ASP A 101 2.39 -6.16 -25.25
N ASP A 102 1.68 -6.92 -26.09
CA ASP A 102 1.47 -8.35 -25.84
C ASP A 102 2.76 -9.17 -25.97
N GLU A 103 3.67 -8.80 -26.90
CA GLU A 103 4.98 -9.40 -27.01
C GLU A 103 5.81 -9.16 -25.76
N ILE A 104 5.83 -7.91 -25.25
CA ILE A 104 6.53 -7.54 -24.02
C ILE A 104 5.99 -8.33 -22.83
N LYS A 105 4.69 -8.26 -22.61
CA LYS A 105 4.04 -8.91 -21.46
C LYS A 105 4.21 -10.42 -21.50
N SER A 106 4.07 -11.05 -22.65
CA SER A 106 4.24 -12.48 -22.81
C SER A 106 5.68 -12.92 -22.52
N LYS A 107 6.67 -12.14 -22.96
CA LYS A 107 8.08 -12.40 -22.67
C LYS A 107 8.36 -12.32 -21.17
N ILE A 108 7.99 -11.21 -20.51
CA ILE A 108 8.27 -10.98 -19.09
C ILE A 108 7.59 -12.04 -18.21
N VAL A 109 6.33 -12.36 -18.50
CA VAL A 109 5.56 -13.35 -17.74
C VAL A 109 6.16 -14.74 -17.84
N SER A 110 6.73 -15.10 -19.00
CA SER A 110 7.34 -16.41 -19.23
C SER A 110 8.78 -16.55 -18.70
N GLU A 111 9.41 -15.46 -18.26
CA GLU A 111 10.81 -15.50 -17.79
C GLU A 111 11.00 -16.29 -16.49
N ARG A 112 9.97 -16.36 -15.66
CA ARG A 112 10.01 -17.03 -14.35
C ARG A 112 8.70 -17.76 -14.05
N PRO A 113 8.75 -18.82 -13.25
CA PRO A 113 7.55 -19.59 -12.88
C PRO A 113 6.80 -18.92 -11.70
N TYR A 114 6.32 -17.68 -11.90
CA TYR A 114 5.68 -16.87 -10.85
C TYR A 114 4.50 -17.58 -10.19
N LYS A 115 3.68 -18.27 -10.99
CA LYS A 115 2.53 -19.02 -10.48
C LYS A 115 2.95 -20.14 -9.54
N GLU A 116 3.95 -20.93 -9.93
CA GLU A 116 4.47 -22.03 -9.09
C GLU A 116 5.04 -21.48 -7.78
N TRP A 117 5.76 -20.34 -7.83
CA TRP A 117 6.31 -19.71 -6.65
C TRP A 117 5.22 -19.26 -5.68
N LEU A 118 4.19 -18.58 -6.17
CA LEU A 118 3.05 -18.13 -5.36
C LEU A 118 2.28 -19.30 -4.76
N ASP A 119 1.94 -20.30 -5.56
CA ASP A 119 1.20 -21.48 -5.10
C ASP A 119 1.95 -22.23 -3.99
N LYS A 120 3.28 -22.21 -4.02
CA LYS A 120 4.14 -22.87 -3.04
C LYS A 120 4.37 -22.08 -1.75
N THR A 121 4.41 -20.77 -1.83
CA THR A 121 4.97 -19.95 -0.75
C THR A 121 3.99 -18.96 -0.12
N ARG A 122 2.92 -18.57 -0.81
CA ARG A 122 1.89 -17.68 -0.29
C ARG A 122 1.06 -18.39 0.78
N ILE A 123 0.74 -17.68 1.84
CA ILE A 123 -0.15 -18.12 2.92
C ILE A 123 -1.24 -17.08 3.07
N ASP A 124 -2.50 -17.48 3.07
CA ASP A 124 -3.62 -16.60 3.37
C ASP A 124 -3.95 -16.66 4.87
N LEU A 125 -4.27 -15.54 5.49
CA LEU A 125 -4.62 -15.46 6.91
C LEU A 125 -5.77 -16.41 7.28
N LYS A 126 -6.74 -16.58 6.38
CA LYS A 126 -7.88 -17.49 6.57
C LYS A 126 -7.48 -18.97 6.67
N ASP A 127 -6.32 -19.35 6.10
CA ASP A 127 -5.83 -20.71 6.06
C ASP A 127 -4.95 -21.05 7.28
N LEU A 128 -4.67 -20.06 8.15
CA LEU A 128 -3.99 -20.32 9.41
C LEU A 128 -4.87 -21.14 10.36
N PRO A 129 -4.25 -22.01 11.18
CA PRO A 129 -4.99 -22.78 12.17
C PRO A 129 -5.82 -21.88 13.09
N GLU A 130 -7.01 -22.37 13.45
CA GLU A 130 -7.81 -21.71 14.47
C GLU A 130 -7.05 -21.69 15.80
N THR A 131 -7.11 -20.55 16.50
CA THR A 131 -6.48 -20.41 17.81
C THR A 131 -7.48 -20.72 18.92
N THR A 132 -7.01 -21.39 19.96
CA THR A 132 -7.74 -21.58 21.21
C THR A 132 -7.43 -20.50 22.23
N THR A 133 -6.55 -19.56 21.90
CA THR A 133 -6.17 -18.47 22.79
C THR A 133 -7.35 -17.52 22.97
N GLU A 134 -7.77 -17.35 24.21
CA GLU A 134 -8.81 -16.36 24.54
C GLU A 134 -8.24 -14.96 24.36
N CYS A 135 -9.03 -14.08 23.73
CA CYS A 135 -8.67 -12.67 23.67
C CYS A 135 -8.61 -12.10 25.10
N PRO A 136 -7.60 -11.29 25.44
CA PRO A 136 -7.51 -10.65 26.74
C PRO A 136 -8.79 -9.89 27.06
N VAL A 137 -9.33 -10.12 28.26
CA VAL A 137 -10.51 -9.38 28.72
C VAL A 137 -10.10 -7.94 29.01
N GLU A 138 -10.86 -7.01 28.46
CA GLU A 138 -10.67 -5.58 28.72
C GLU A 138 -10.98 -5.27 30.19
N THR A 139 -10.05 -4.64 30.88
CA THR A 139 -10.18 -4.33 32.31
C THR A 139 -10.76 -2.95 32.59
N LEU A 140 -10.73 -2.05 31.61
CA LEU A 140 -11.22 -0.69 31.72
C LEU A 140 -12.65 -0.57 31.18
N ASP A 141 -13.45 0.24 31.87
CA ASP A 141 -14.80 0.58 31.38
C ASP A 141 -14.73 1.38 30.07
N ILE A 142 -15.79 1.32 29.27
CA ILE A 142 -15.84 1.92 27.95
C ILE A 142 -15.61 3.44 27.95
N ALA A 143 -16.15 4.15 28.95
CA ALA A 143 -16.02 5.60 29.03
C ALA A 143 -14.57 6.02 29.34
N THR A 144 -13.87 5.24 30.15
CA THR A 144 -12.44 5.43 30.42
C THR A 144 -11.62 5.16 29.18
N ARG A 145 -11.91 4.09 28.43
CA ARG A 145 -11.22 3.76 27.17
C ARG A 145 -11.45 4.85 26.10
N GLN A 146 -12.67 5.32 25.93
CA GLN A 146 -12.97 6.42 25.02
C GLN A 146 -12.14 7.66 25.34
N ARG A 147 -12.02 8.02 26.62
CA ARG A 147 -11.21 9.17 27.05
C ARG A 147 -9.69 8.94 26.83
N LEU A 148 -9.18 7.75 27.10
CA LEU A 148 -7.79 7.41 26.88
C LEU A 148 -7.38 7.55 25.41
N PHE A 149 -8.23 7.09 24.50
CA PHE A 149 -8.03 7.17 23.07
C PHE A 149 -8.58 8.46 22.44
N ASN A 150 -8.97 9.42 23.28
CA ASN A 150 -9.45 10.76 22.89
C ASN A 150 -10.66 10.74 21.96
N TYR A 151 -11.54 9.74 22.08
CA TYR A 151 -12.81 9.75 21.39
C TYR A 151 -13.76 10.76 22.03
N THR A 152 -14.27 11.68 21.24
CA THR A 152 -15.28 12.67 21.64
C THR A 152 -16.69 12.10 21.47
N ILE A 153 -17.68 12.80 22.04
CA ILE A 153 -19.09 12.46 21.81
C ILE A 153 -19.45 12.61 20.34
N GLU A 154 -18.87 13.61 19.66
CA GLU A 154 -19.05 13.83 18.23
C GLU A 154 -18.52 12.66 17.41
N ASP A 155 -17.30 12.18 17.70
CA ASP A 155 -16.74 10.99 17.03
C ASP A 155 -17.66 9.77 17.19
N ILE A 156 -18.23 9.59 18.37
CA ILE A 156 -19.14 8.47 18.63
C ILE A 156 -20.46 8.63 17.85
N GLN A 157 -21.07 9.81 17.86
CA GLN A 157 -22.39 10.04 17.27
C GLN A 157 -22.35 10.19 15.76
N GLU A 158 -21.36 10.90 15.22
CA GLU A 158 -21.33 11.26 13.81
C GLU A 158 -20.48 10.29 12.96
N VAL A 159 -19.59 9.53 13.58
CA VAL A 159 -18.69 8.63 12.85
C VAL A 159 -18.93 7.17 13.25
N ILE A 160 -18.64 6.81 14.50
CA ILE A 160 -18.61 5.40 14.93
C ILE A 160 -20.01 4.77 14.93
N THR A 161 -21.01 5.45 15.46
CA THR A 161 -22.38 4.93 15.52
C THR A 161 -22.97 4.70 14.12
N PRO A 162 -22.93 5.66 13.18
CA PRO A 162 -23.39 5.41 11.82
C PRO A 162 -22.63 4.28 11.12
N MET A 163 -21.30 4.22 11.28
CA MET A 163 -20.51 3.12 10.71
C MET A 163 -20.95 1.76 11.23
N ALA A 164 -21.20 1.66 12.55
CA ALA A 164 -21.67 0.42 13.18
C ALA A 164 -23.08 0.02 12.72
N GLN A 165 -23.95 0.99 12.46
CA GLN A 165 -25.33 0.75 12.04
C GLN A 165 -25.46 0.38 10.57
N VAL A 166 -24.67 1.01 9.70
CA VAL A 166 -24.83 0.93 8.25
C VAL A 166 -23.75 0.05 7.59
N GLY A 167 -22.63 -0.21 8.29
CA GLY A 167 -21.49 -0.96 7.76
C GLY A 167 -20.75 -0.23 6.64
N LYS A 168 -20.82 1.11 6.61
CA LYS A 168 -20.15 1.96 5.63
C LYS A 168 -19.50 3.14 6.34
N GLU A 169 -18.41 3.63 5.76
CA GLU A 169 -17.76 4.84 6.21
C GLU A 169 -18.70 6.06 6.04
N THR A 170 -18.64 6.97 7.00
CA THR A 170 -19.39 8.22 6.95
C THR A 170 -18.73 9.21 6.01
N LEU A 171 -19.54 10.07 5.39
CA LEU A 171 -19.03 11.18 4.59
C LEU A 171 -18.40 12.23 5.50
N GLY A 172 -17.30 12.80 5.05
CA GLY A 172 -16.59 13.85 5.79
C GLY A 172 -15.70 14.68 4.88
N SER A 173 -15.03 15.64 5.47
CA SER A 173 -14.00 16.42 4.79
C SER A 173 -12.71 16.43 5.61
N MET A 174 -11.58 16.74 4.97
CA MET A 174 -10.30 16.87 5.67
C MET A 174 -10.12 18.24 6.32
N GLY A 175 -10.95 19.24 5.97
CA GLY A 175 -10.97 20.56 6.59
C GLY A 175 -11.57 20.53 7.99
N ILE A 176 -11.18 21.48 8.82
CA ILE A 176 -11.68 21.62 10.19
C ILE A 176 -11.84 23.11 10.53
N ASP A 177 -13.01 23.46 11.11
CA ASP A 177 -13.34 24.81 11.52
C ASP A 177 -12.99 25.10 13.00
N THR A 178 -12.64 24.07 13.76
CA THR A 178 -12.24 24.23 15.16
C THR A 178 -10.90 24.98 15.24
N PRO A 179 -10.66 25.78 16.31
CA PRO A 179 -9.37 26.43 16.52
C PRO A 179 -8.20 25.42 16.47
N LEU A 180 -7.02 25.92 16.07
CA LEU A 180 -5.80 25.12 16.02
C LEU A 180 -5.54 24.42 17.37
N ALA A 181 -5.14 23.17 17.32
CA ALA A 181 -4.85 22.38 18.53
C ALA A 181 -3.78 23.03 19.42
N VAL A 182 -2.82 23.74 18.84
CA VAL A 182 -1.76 24.48 19.56
C VAL A 182 -2.30 25.58 20.47
N LEU A 183 -3.52 26.07 20.22
CA LEU A 183 -4.19 27.08 21.05
C LEU A 183 -5.09 26.48 22.15
N SER A 184 -5.15 25.16 22.26
CA SER A 184 -5.96 24.46 23.25
C SER A 184 -5.16 24.24 24.54
N ASP A 185 -5.81 24.50 25.69
CA ASP A 185 -5.26 24.15 27.03
C ASP A 185 -5.46 22.66 27.38
N ARG A 186 -6.19 21.91 26.54
CA ARG A 186 -6.43 20.48 26.73
C ARG A 186 -5.41 19.66 25.95
N PRO A 187 -5.00 18.49 26.46
CA PRO A 187 -4.22 17.54 25.68
C PRO A 187 -4.93 17.20 24.37
N GLN A 188 -4.20 17.19 23.28
CA GLN A 188 -4.69 16.86 21.96
C GLN A 188 -3.89 15.67 21.39
N LEU A 189 -4.53 14.87 20.54
CA LEU A 189 -3.81 13.88 19.76
C LEU A 189 -2.79 14.60 18.84
N ILE A 190 -1.63 13.98 18.66
CA ILE A 190 -0.58 14.57 17.82
C ILE A 190 -1.06 14.87 16.39
N SER A 191 -1.94 14.06 15.85
CA SER A 191 -2.53 14.27 14.52
C SER A 191 -3.34 15.57 14.43
N ASN A 192 -3.92 16.05 15.52
CA ASN A 192 -4.71 17.28 15.52
C ASN A 192 -3.87 18.53 15.30
N TYR A 193 -2.56 18.48 15.62
CA TYR A 193 -1.64 19.59 15.38
C TYR A 193 -1.29 19.77 13.89
N PHE A 194 -1.55 18.75 13.07
CA PHE A 194 -1.23 18.72 11.64
C PHE A 194 -2.46 18.75 10.75
N LYS A 195 -3.66 18.94 11.31
CA LYS A 195 -4.88 19.09 10.51
C LYS A 195 -4.86 20.41 9.74
N GLN A 196 -5.24 20.34 8.46
CA GLN A 196 -5.40 21.51 7.63
C GLN A 196 -6.73 22.22 7.93
N LEU A 197 -6.77 23.56 7.73
CA LEU A 197 -7.97 24.38 7.98
C LEU A 197 -8.90 24.47 6.77
N PHE A 198 -8.42 24.18 5.57
CA PHE A 198 -9.24 24.20 4.36
C PHE A 198 -9.89 22.84 4.12
N ALA A 199 -11.11 22.88 3.58
CA ALA A 199 -11.84 21.67 3.26
C ALA A 199 -11.26 20.98 2.02
N GLN A 200 -11.12 19.66 2.08
CA GLN A 200 -10.83 18.79 0.94
C GLN A 200 -11.77 17.58 0.98
N VAL A 201 -12.00 16.97 -0.18
CA VAL A 201 -12.71 15.69 -0.24
C VAL A 201 -11.84 14.60 0.37
N THR A 202 -12.46 13.69 1.13
CA THR A 202 -11.75 12.56 1.76
C THR A 202 -11.48 11.42 0.79
N ASN A 203 -12.31 11.29 -0.24
CA ASN A 203 -12.22 10.22 -1.23
C ASN A 203 -11.85 10.80 -2.60
N PRO A 204 -11.03 10.10 -3.40
CA PRO A 204 -10.79 10.48 -4.78
C PRO A 204 -12.10 10.44 -5.60
N PRO A 205 -12.26 11.25 -6.66
CA PRO A 205 -13.48 11.32 -7.47
C PRO A 205 -13.60 10.12 -8.42
N LEU A 206 -13.76 8.93 -7.85
CA LEU A 206 -14.03 7.69 -8.56
C LEU A 206 -15.52 7.35 -8.45
N ASP A 207 -16.11 6.83 -9.54
CA ASP A 207 -17.44 6.24 -9.45
C ASP A 207 -17.39 4.88 -8.73
N GLY A 208 -18.49 4.49 -8.07
CA GLY A 208 -18.54 3.31 -7.21
C GLY A 208 -18.26 1.99 -7.95
N ILE A 209 -18.52 1.90 -9.25
CA ILE A 209 -18.23 0.71 -10.07
C ILE A 209 -16.74 0.61 -10.34
N ARG A 210 -16.11 1.73 -10.70
CA ARG A 210 -14.68 1.80 -10.96
C ARG A 210 -13.87 1.60 -9.69
N GLU A 211 -14.31 2.17 -8.57
CA GLU A 211 -13.68 2.01 -7.26
C GLU A 211 -13.51 0.54 -6.89
N GLU A 212 -14.56 -0.28 -7.09
CA GLU A 212 -14.50 -1.72 -6.81
C GLU A 212 -13.41 -2.44 -7.63
N ILE A 213 -13.13 -1.96 -8.84
CA ILE A 213 -12.14 -2.58 -9.74
C ILE A 213 -10.72 -2.13 -9.40
N VAL A 214 -10.53 -0.85 -9.07
CA VAL A 214 -9.19 -0.23 -8.97
C VAL A 214 -8.64 -0.12 -7.57
N THR A 215 -9.49 -0.20 -6.54
CA THR A 215 -9.07 -0.13 -5.15
C THR A 215 -8.68 -1.52 -4.63
N ASP A 216 -7.52 -1.61 -4.01
CA ASP A 216 -7.05 -2.80 -3.29
C ASP A 216 -6.67 -2.39 -1.87
N ILE A 217 -7.16 -3.16 -0.89
CA ILE A 217 -6.90 -2.98 0.54
C ILE A 217 -6.17 -4.18 1.13
N SER A 218 -5.80 -5.15 0.31
CA SER A 218 -5.06 -6.31 0.76
C SER A 218 -3.62 -5.97 1.13
N LEU A 219 -3.07 -6.71 2.08
CA LEU A 219 -1.70 -6.54 2.56
C LEU A 219 -0.93 -7.86 2.42
N ALA A 220 0.36 -7.74 2.11
CA ALA A 220 1.29 -8.86 2.07
C ALA A 220 2.35 -8.69 3.19
N LEU A 221 2.11 -9.30 4.36
CA LEU A 221 3.01 -9.20 5.51
C LEU A 221 4.16 -10.20 5.42
N GLY A 222 5.34 -9.79 5.87
CA GLY A 222 6.51 -10.63 5.96
C GLY A 222 7.78 -9.88 5.57
N LYS A 223 8.90 -10.58 5.62
CA LYS A 223 10.22 -9.97 5.38
C LYS A 223 10.35 -9.51 3.94
N ASP A 224 10.71 -8.24 3.75
CA ASP A 224 11.11 -7.73 2.46
C ASP A 224 12.49 -8.25 2.07
N ARG A 225 12.67 -8.48 0.79
CA ARG A 225 13.92 -8.98 0.22
C ARG A 225 14.49 -7.96 -0.74
N ASN A 226 15.69 -8.23 -1.24
CA ASN A 226 16.30 -7.38 -2.26
C ASN A 226 15.44 -7.39 -3.54
N ILE A 227 14.86 -6.25 -3.90
CA ILE A 227 13.98 -6.08 -5.06
C ILE A 227 14.67 -6.39 -6.39
N PHE A 228 16.01 -6.31 -6.45
CA PHE A 228 16.79 -6.67 -7.64
C PHE A 228 17.03 -8.18 -7.76
N SER A 229 16.65 -8.98 -6.77
CA SER A 229 16.80 -10.43 -6.81
C SER A 229 15.45 -11.10 -7.03
N ILE A 230 15.13 -11.45 -8.26
CA ILE A 230 13.86 -12.10 -8.61
C ILE A 230 13.93 -13.58 -8.22
N THR A 231 13.33 -13.94 -7.08
CA THR A 231 13.30 -15.29 -6.53
C THR A 231 11.94 -15.61 -5.90
N ASP A 232 11.68 -16.89 -5.62
CA ASP A 232 10.47 -17.34 -4.90
C ASP A 232 10.34 -16.79 -3.49
N ARG A 233 11.45 -16.28 -2.91
CA ARG A 233 11.47 -15.78 -1.53
C ARG A 233 10.70 -14.48 -1.34
N GLN A 234 10.51 -13.68 -2.39
CA GLN A 234 9.76 -12.43 -2.34
C GLN A 234 8.27 -12.65 -2.08
N CYS A 235 7.70 -13.71 -2.65
CA CYS A 235 6.27 -14.00 -2.48
C CYS A 235 5.96 -14.87 -1.25
N ARG A 236 6.95 -15.16 -0.39
CA ARG A 236 6.73 -15.80 0.90
C ARG A 236 6.17 -14.79 1.91
N LYS A 237 4.89 -14.49 1.75
CA LYS A 237 4.15 -13.46 2.49
C LYS A 237 2.86 -14.05 3.05
N LEU A 238 2.41 -13.49 4.17
CA LEU A 238 1.08 -13.72 4.72
C LEU A 238 0.12 -12.70 4.09
N LYS A 239 -0.81 -13.17 3.27
CA LYS A 239 -1.82 -12.32 2.64
C LYS A 239 -2.97 -12.07 3.59
N ILE A 240 -3.27 -10.80 3.82
CA ILE A 240 -4.38 -10.31 4.63
C ILE A 240 -5.29 -9.50 3.72
N GLN A 241 -6.57 -9.86 3.66
CA GLN A 241 -7.53 -9.25 2.73
C GLN A 241 -7.97 -7.85 3.14
N ASN A 242 -7.94 -7.54 4.44
CA ASN A 242 -8.38 -6.26 4.99
C ASN A 242 -7.35 -5.73 5.99
N PRO A 243 -7.04 -4.43 6.00
CA PRO A 243 -6.09 -3.84 6.93
C PRO A 243 -6.59 -3.85 8.38
N VAL A 244 -7.91 -3.95 8.57
CA VAL A 244 -8.55 -4.11 9.89
C VAL A 244 -8.95 -5.57 10.04
N ILE A 245 -8.39 -6.22 11.05
CA ILE A 245 -8.61 -7.65 11.32
C ILE A 245 -9.30 -7.84 12.68
N SER A 246 -9.96 -8.98 12.86
CA SER A 246 -10.58 -9.34 14.13
C SER A 246 -9.52 -9.68 15.20
N ASN A 247 -9.94 -9.66 16.47
CA ASN A 247 -9.06 -10.13 17.55
C ASN A 247 -8.64 -11.60 17.36
N THR A 248 -9.54 -12.43 16.86
CA THR A 248 -9.26 -13.85 16.56
C THR A 248 -8.19 -13.99 15.48
N ASP A 249 -8.29 -13.18 14.42
CA ASP A 249 -7.29 -13.18 13.35
C ASP A 249 -5.95 -12.64 13.83
N LEU A 250 -5.95 -11.61 14.69
CA LEU A 250 -4.73 -11.12 15.32
C LEU A 250 -4.05 -12.21 16.16
N GLU A 251 -4.82 -13.02 16.88
CA GLU A 251 -4.26 -14.15 17.64
C GLU A 251 -3.69 -15.25 16.74
N LYS A 252 -4.29 -15.49 15.57
CA LYS A 252 -3.68 -16.38 14.55
C LYS A 252 -2.31 -15.86 14.10
N VAL A 253 -2.20 -14.55 13.86
CA VAL A 253 -0.92 -13.92 13.50
C VAL A 253 0.07 -13.97 14.67
N ARG A 254 -0.39 -13.74 15.89
CA ARG A 254 0.45 -13.76 17.11
C ARG A 254 1.07 -15.14 17.34
N THR A 255 0.30 -16.20 17.09
CA THR A 255 0.68 -17.58 17.37
C THR A 255 1.18 -18.34 16.13
N ILE A 256 1.41 -17.64 15.03
CA ILE A 256 1.86 -18.28 13.78
C ILE A 256 3.11 -19.12 14.02
N ASN A 257 3.05 -20.38 13.64
CA ASN A 257 4.16 -21.33 13.76
C ASN A 257 4.39 -22.05 12.42
N ILE A 258 4.79 -21.28 11.45
CA ILE A 258 5.11 -21.75 10.09
C ILE A 258 6.51 -21.26 9.77
N ASP A 259 7.33 -22.15 9.20
CA ASP A 259 8.67 -21.79 8.74
C ASP A 259 8.67 -20.48 7.97
N SER A 260 9.54 -19.57 8.34
CA SER A 260 9.70 -18.22 7.78
C SER A 260 8.83 -17.13 8.39
N PHE A 261 7.90 -17.44 9.29
CA PHE A 261 7.15 -16.44 10.04
C PHE A 261 7.45 -16.56 11.53
N LYS A 262 7.86 -15.45 12.10
CA LYS A 262 8.08 -15.32 13.55
C LYS A 262 7.50 -14.00 13.99
N THR A 263 6.54 -14.07 14.92
CA THR A 263 5.86 -12.88 15.46
C THR A 263 6.34 -12.61 16.87
N GLU A 264 6.59 -11.35 17.18
CA GLU A 264 6.83 -10.88 18.56
C GLU A 264 5.91 -9.69 18.86
N THR A 265 5.36 -9.67 20.07
CA THR A 265 4.55 -8.55 20.56
C THR A 265 5.42 -7.66 21.44
N ILE A 266 5.38 -6.35 21.18
CA ILE A 266 6.09 -5.32 21.93
C ILE A 266 5.04 -4.37 22.52
N GLU A 267 5.08 -4.22 23.86
CA GLU A 267 4.22 -3.26 24.53
C GLU A 267 4.71 -1.83 24.28
N ILE A 268 3.78 -0.94 23.94
CA ILE A 268 4.07 0.48 23.67
C ILE A 268 3.65 1.39 24.81
N LEU A 269 3.64 0.85 26.02
CA LEU A 269 3.24 1.57 27.22
C LEU A 269 4.42 2.31 27.86
N TYR A 270 4.13 3.42 28.52
CA TYR A 270 5.11 4.12 29.36
C TYR A 270 4.43 4.66 30.63
N SER A 271 5.21 4.75 31.72
CA SER A 271 4.69 5.26 32.99
C SER A 271 4.46 6.76 32.93
N LYS A 272 3.25 7.20 33.26
CA LYS A 272 2.89 8.61 33.33
C LYS A 272 3.71 9.41 34.38
N GLU A 273 4.22 8.74 35.42
CA GLU A 273 5.01 9.38 36.48
C GLU A 273 6.34 9.93 35.96
N LYS A 274 6.86 9.37 34.88
CA LYS A 274 8.11 9.84 34.25
C LYS A 274 7.93 11.09 33.37
N GLY A 275 6.69 11.51 33.12
CA GLY A 275 6.39 12.68 32.29
C GLY A 275 6.95 12.59 30.86
N LEU A 276 7.41 13.72 30.32
CA LEU A 276 7.95 13.79 28.95
C LEU A 276 9.18 12.87 28.76
N ASN A 277 10.08 12.80 29.73
CA ASN A 277 11.26 11.91 29.64
C ASN A 277 10.83 10.45 29.53
N GLY A 278 9.72 10.06 30.18
CA GLY A 278 9.19 8.70 30.08
C GLY A 278 8.73 8.34 28.68
N LEU A 279 8.17 9.27 27.93
CA LEU A 279 7.79 9.05 26.54
C LEU A 279 9.02 8.86 25.65
N GLU A 280 10.04 9.73 25.77
CA GLU A 280 11.27 9.61 24.98
C GLU A 280 11.98 8.29 25.27
N ASP A 281 12.18 7.96 26.55
CA ASP A 281 12.78 6.69 26.99
C ASP A 281 12.02 5.48 26.44
N ALA A 282 10.68 5.55 26.41
CA ALA A 282 9.83 4.47 25.89
C ALA A 282 9.99 4.29 24.37
N LEU A 283 10.04 5.37 23.61
CA LEU A 283 10.27 5.34 22.18
C LEU A 283 11.63 4.72 21.84
N ASP A 284 12.69 5.15 22.54
CA ASP A 284 14.03 4.59 22.36
C ASP A 284 14.07 3.09 22.72
N ASN A 285 13.40 2.71 23.80
CA ASN A 285 13.31 1.32 24.23
C ASN A 285 12.54 0.45 23.21
N ILE A 286 11.46 0.95 22.61
CA ILE A 286 10.73 0.26 21.57
C ILE A 286 11.65 0.00 20.37
N ILE A 287 12.42 1.00 19.92
CA ILE A 287 13.39 0.85 18.84
C ILE A 287 14.41 -0.24 19.16
N VAL A 288 14.96 -0.24 20.38
CA VAL A 288 15.91 -1.27 20.81
C VAL A 288 15.27 -2.66 20.83
N GLN A 289 14.04 -2.79 21.32
CA GLN A 289 13.34 -4.08 21.35
C GLN A 289 13.06 -4.58 19.92
N ILE A 290 12.60 -3.72 19.00
CA ILE A 290 12.36 -4.06 17.59
C ILE A 290 13.67 -4.52 16.94
N THR A 291 14.76 -3.79 17.13
CA THR A 291 16.07 -4.15 16.57
C THR A 291 16.50 -5.55 17.03
N LYS A 292 16.42 -5.81 18.33
CA LYS A 292 16.74 -7.13 18.87
C LYS A 292 15.80 -8.24 18.37
N ALA A 293 14.51 -7.95 18.18
CA ALA A 293 13.56 -8.89 17.60
C ALA A 293 13.95 -9.26 16.17
N ILE A 294 14.30 -8.27 15.34
CA ILE A 294 14.76 -8.48 13.97
C ILE A 294 16.04 -9.33 13.94
N GLU A 295 17.01 -9.05 14.82
CA GLU A 295 18.24 -9.84 14.94
C GLU A 295 17.96 -11.32 15.29
N ARG A 296 16.90 -11.58 16.08
CA ARG A 296 16.43 -12.95 16.38
C ARG A 296 15.63 -13.59 15.26
N GLY A 297 15.46 -12.89 14.12
CA GLY A 297 14.75 -13.38 12.94
C GLY A 297 13.25 -13.12 12.94
N THR A 298 12.74 -12.29 13.84
CA THR A 298 11.35 -11.84 13.84
C THR A 298 11.08 -11.03 12.58
N ASN A 299 9.94 -11.27 11.95
CA ASN A 299 9.53 -10.60 10.71
C ASN A 299 8.09 -10.08 10.74
N ILE A 300 7.37 -10.32 11.82
CA ILE A 300 6.10 -9.67 12.14
C ILE A 300 6.19 -9.13 13.56
N ILE A 301 5.97 -7.83 13.72
CA ILE A 301 5.96 -7.17 15.02
C ILE A 301 4.57 -6.63 15.28
N ILE A 302 4.02 -6.97 16.44
CA ILE A 302 2.75 -6.45 16.94
C ILE A 302 3.07 -5.41 18.01
N LEU A 303 2.73 -4.16 17.75
CA LEU A 303 2.75 -3.11 18.77
C LEU A 303 1.43 -3.15 19.54
N SER A 304 1.50 -3.26 20.87
CA SER A 304 0.32 -3.45 21.71
C SER A 304 0.21 -2.40 22.79
N ASP A 305 -0.95 -1.77 22.84
CA ASP A 305 -1.38 -0.86 23.90
C ASP A 305 -2.34 -1.53 24.92
N ARG A 306 -2.54 -2.85 24.81
CA ARG A 306 -3.53 -3.59 25.62
C ARG A 306 -3.33 -3.57 27.12
N GLY A 307 -2.12 -3.26 27.57
CA GLY A 307 -1.80 -3.10 28.97
C GLY A 307 -2.16 -1.73 29.56
N VAL A 308 -2.72 -0.81 28.77
CA VAL A 308 -3.03 0.55 29.22
C VAL A 308 -3.93 0.55 30.46
N ASN A 309 -3.56 1.34 31.45
CA ASN A 309 -4.28 1.47 32.71
C ASN A 309 -4.05 2.89 33.29
N LYS A 310 -4.32 3.09 34.61
CA LYS A 310 -4.19 4.40 35.24
C LYS A 310 -2.75 4.84 35.49
N GLU A 311 -1.79 3.94 35.42
CA GLU A 311 -0.36 4.17 35.66
C GLU A 311 0.44 4.26 34.36
N PHE A 312 -0.03 3.55 33.32
CA PHE A 312 0.56 3.46 31.99
C PHE A 312 -0.41 3.90 30.93
#